data_13fc41cbf5daad3cf82667296d8b6e5b
#
_entry.id   13fc41cbf5daad3cf82667296d8b6e5b
#
_cell.length_a   1.000
_cell.length_b   1.000
_cell.length_c   1.000
_cell.angle_alpha   90.00
_cell.angle_beta   90.00
_cell.angle_gamma   90.00
#
_symmetry.space_group_name_H-M   'P 1'
#
loop_
_entity.id
_entity.type
_entity.pdbx_description
1 polymer ?
#
loop_
_entity_poly.entity_id
_entity_poly.type
_entity_poly.pdbx_seq_one_letter_code
_entity_poly.pdbx_strand_id
1 'polypeptide(L)'
;MLSHIIDILADPADGSALQGADDFARLVSETGHSYDVAKQGYVTLAAGAGLKHQGDDAAMVTARETYLAMGHFAPFVEAVTGAVQDALETQDEAEHAAGLDEHTAPVLLEVGAGTGYYLAHTLDSIEGARGVGLDISTHAAKHLAKSHERVGAVVADVWERLPIRDNSIHAISVVFAPRNPAEFQRILAPGGEVIVLTPQTGHLDELREPLGILGVEEGKVERLYACL
;
A
#
# COMPACT_ATOMS: atom_id res chain seq x y z
N MET A 1 11.32 -5.49 5.99
CA MET A 1 10.95 -5.27 7.41
C MET A 1 10.88 -3.77 7.71
N LEU A 2 10.30 -3.35 8.85
CA LEU A 2 10.11 -1.92 9.18
C LEU A 2 11.40 -1.08 9.13
N SER A 3 12.54 -1.67 9.44
CA SER A 3 13.85 -1.00 9.32
C SER A 3 14.20 -0.52 7.91
N HIS A 4 13.63 -1.15 6.87
CA HIS A 4 13.89 -0.76 5.47
C HIS A 4 13.03 0.42 5.01
N ILE A 5 12.00 0.77 5.79
CA ILE A 5 11.05 1.84 5.43
C ILE A 5 10.91 2.92 6.51
N ILE A 6 11.72 2.87 7.57
CA ILE A 6 11.58 3.79 8.71
C ILE A 6 11.80 5.25 8.31
N ASP A 7 12.68 5.50 7.35
CA ASP A 7 12.97 6.81 6.77
C ASP A 7 11.80 7.42 6.01
N ILE A 8 10.80 6.60 5.66
CA ILE A 8 9.60 6.99 4.90
C ILE A 8 8.40 7.18 5.82
N LEU A 9 8.40 6.52 6.98
CA LEU A 9 7.29 6.59 7.92
C LEU A 9 7.26 7.93 8.65
N ALA A 10 6.04 8.38 8.94
CA ALA A 10 5.75 9.57 9.72
C ALA A 10 4.75 9.28 10.82
N ASP A 11 4.81 10.04 11.88
CA ASP A 11 3.83 10.00 12.96
C ASP A 11 2.45 10.42 12.43
N PRO A 12 1.41 9.57 12.55
CA PRO A 12 0.07 9.91 12.06
C PRO A 12 -0.57 11.09 12.79
N ALA A 13 -0.10 11.43 14.00
CA ALA A 13 -0.66 12.51 14.80
C ALA A 13 -0.19 13.90 14.36
N ASP A 14 1.10 14.03 13.99
CA ASP A 14 1.70 15.35 13.72
C ASP A 14 2.64 15.37 12.49
N GLY A 15 2.91 14.21 11.88
CA GLY A 15 3.78 14.10 10.72
C GLY A 15 5.27 14.09 11.01
N SER A 16 5.68 14.10 12.28
CA SER A 16 7.09 14.05 12.66
C SER A 16 7.76 12.72 12.28
N ALA A 17 9.09 12.71 12.22
CA ALA A 17 9.85 11.53 11.89
C ALA A 17 9.72 10.43 12.95
N LEU A 18 9.68 9.19 12.49
CA LEU A 18 9.73 8.00 13.35
C LEU A 18 11.12 7.38 13.36
N GLN A 19 11.51 6.82 14.49
CA GLN A 19 12.76 6.08 14.67
C GLN A 19 12.48 4.75 15.36
N GLY A 20 13.24 3.71 14.99
CA GLY A 20 13.19 2.42 15.69
C GLY A 20 13.83 2.51 17.06
N ALA A 21 13.16 2.00 18.08
CA ALA A 21 13.66 1.88 19.45
C ALA A 21 13.60 0.41 19.92
N ASP A 22 14.47 0.05 20.86
CA ASP A 22 14.53 -1.29 21.45
C ASP A 22 14.59 -2.40 20.38
N ASP A 23 15.57 -2.30 19.48
CA ASP A 23 15.74 -3.21 18.33
C ASP A 23 14.49 -3.33 17.44
N PHE A 24 13.82 -2.20 17.19
CA PHE A 24 12.54 -2.14 16.46
C PHE A 24 11.38 -2.86 17.16
N ALA A 25 11.44 -3.05 18.50
CA ALA A 25 10.26 -3.49 19.24
C ALA A 25 9.18 -2.40 19.32
N ARG A 26 9.56 -1.14 19.09
CA ARG A 26 8.63 0.00 18.93
C ARG A 26 9.22 1.07 18.01
N LEU A 27 8.33 1.91 17.48
CA LEU A 27 8.70 3.14 16.79
C LEU A 27 8.37 4.33 17.70
N VAL A 28 9.25 5.32 17.72
CA VAL A 28 9.11 6.53 18.55
C VAL A 28 9.23 7.76 17.65
N SER A 29 8.35 8.72 17.82
CA SER A 29 8.41 10.00 17.11
C SER A 29 9.29 11.01 17.81
N GLU A 30 9.74 12.04 17.09
CA GLU A 30 10.49 13.16 17.65
C GLU A 30 9.70 13.91 18.73
N THR A 31 8.38 13.86 18.67
CA THR A 31 7.45 14.49 19.63
C THR A 31 7.13 13.61 20.84
N GLY A 32 7.62 12.36 20.86
CA GLY A 32 7.52 11.44 21.98
C GLY A 32 6.33 10.45 21.91
N HIS A 33 5.60 10.40 20.81
CA HIS A 33 4.63 9.32 20.61
C HIS A 33 5.35 7.99 20.40
N SER A 34 4.75 6.90 20.88
CA SER A 34 5.35 5.56 20.80
C SER A 34 4.33 4.55 20.27
N TYR A 35 4.75 3.71 19.32
CA TYR A 35 3.95 2.72 18.63
C TYR A 35 4.62 1.35 18.73
N ASP A 36 3.98 0.41 19.40
CA ASP A 36 4.49 -0.95 19.57
C ASP A 36 4.49 -1.70 18.24
N VAL A 37 5.60 -2.38 17.95
CA VAL A 37 5.69 -3.28 16.80
C VAL A 37 5.23 -4.67 17.25
N ALA A 38 4.25 -5.21 16.52
CA ALA A 38 3.75 -6.55 16.80
C ALA A 38 4.83 -7.62 16.58
N LYS A 39 4.77 -8.73 17.31
CA LYS A 39 5.69 -9.87 17.15
C LYS A 39 5.76 -10.42 15.72
N GLN A 40 4.71 -10.17 14.93
CA GLN A 40 4.63 -10.58 13.54
C GLN A 40 5.35 -9.62 12.59
N GLY A 41 5.85 -8.47 13.07
CA GLY A 41 6.65 -7.51 12.30
C GLY A 41 5.86 -6.36 11.67
N TYR A 42 4.57 -6.19 11.96
CA TYR A 42 3.79 -5.01 11.55
C TYR A 42 3.68 -3.98 12.68
N VAL A 43 3.38 -2.74 12.33
CA VAL A 43 3.08 -1.67 13.28
C VAL A 43 1.70 -1.08 12.97
N THR A 44 0.96 -0.69 14.04
CA THR A 44 -0.29 0.08 13.88
C THR A 44 0.03 1.55 14.08
N LEU A 45 -0.14 2.34 13.01
CA LEU A 45 0.07 3.78 13.00
C LEU A 45 -1.28 4.47 12.78
N ALA A 46 -1.98 4.74 13.88
CA ALA A 46 -3.27 5.41 13.88
C ALA A 46 -3.25 6.58 14.88
N ALA A 47 -3.78 7.73 14.47
CA ALA A 47 -3.88 8.90 15.33
C ALA A 47 -5.08 8.79 16.31
N GLY A 48 -4.96 9.41 17.48
CA GLY A 48 -6.06 9.63 18.40
C GLY A 48 -6.79 8.37 18.88
N ALA A 49 -8.07 8.25 18.55
CA ALA A 49 -8.93 7.16 19.03
C ALA A 49 -8.70 5.79 18.35
N GLY A 50 -7.69 5.66 17.49
CA GLY A 50 -7.40 4.43 16.75
C GLY A 50 -8.13 4.34 15.41
N LEU A 51 -8.24 3.11 14.87
CA LEU A 51 -8.87 2.86 13.56
C LEU A 51 -10.39 3.05 13.63
N LYS A 52 -10.95 3.80 12.69
CA LYS A 52 -12.40 4.10 12.63
C LYS A 52 -13.20 3.08 11.83
N HIS A 53 -12.55 2.38 10.93
CA HIS A 53 -13.18 1.39 10.06
C HIS A 53 -12.68 -0.02 10.42
N GLN A 54 -13.50 -1.02 10.09
CA GLN A 54 -13.16 -2.42 10.30
C GLN A 54 -12.63 -3.01 8.99
N GLY A 55 -11.48 -3.71 9.07
CA GLY A 55 -10.93 -4.48 7.96
C GLY A 55 -11.41 -5.94 7.95
N ASP A 56 -10.87 -6.70 7.01
CA ASP A 56 -11.14 -8.14 6.89
C ASP A 56 -10.81 -8.88 8.19
N ASP A 57 -11.66 -9.83 8.56
CA ASP A 57 -11.41 -10.76 9.66
C ASP A 57 -10.46 -11.91 9.25
N ALA A 58 -10.10 -12.77 10.21
CA ALA A 58 -9.17 -13.86 9.96
C ALA A 58 -9.68 -14.87 8.92
N ALA A 59 -10.98 -15.14 8.88
CA ALA A 59 -11.56 -16.09 7.92
C ALA A 59 -11.55 -15.52 6.51
N MET A 60 -11.88 -14.24 6.35
CA MET A 60 -11.82 -13.52 5.08
C MET A 60 -10.39 -13.48 4.54
N VAL A 61 -9.41 -13.15 5.38
CA VAL A 61 -7.98 -13.13 5.01
C VAL A 61 -7.52 -14.51 4.55
N THR A 62 -7.86 -15.58 5.29
CA THR A 62 -7.49 -16.94 4.93
C THR A 62 -8.13 -17.38 3.60
N ALA A 63 -9.41 -17.07 3.39
CA ALA A 63 -10.10 -17.37 2.14
C ALA A 63 -9.48 -16.65 0.95
N ARG A 64 -9.14 -15.37 1.11
CA ARG A 64 -8.44 -14.54 0.11
C ARG A 64 -7.08 -15.14 -0.24
N GLU A 65 -6.26 -15.46 0.75
CA GLU A 65 -4.93 -16.06 0.55
C GLU A 65 -5.02 -17.38 -0.22
N THR A 66 -5.94 -18.26 0.20
CA THR A 66 -6.19 -19.54 -0.47
C THR A 66 -6.58 -19.33 -1.94
N TYR A 67 -7.46 -18.38 -2.22
CA TYR A 67 -7.93 -18.12 -3.57
C TYR A 67 -6.83 -17.50 -4.46
N LEU A 68 -6.07 -16.53 -3.94
CA LEU A 68 -4.96 -15.91 -4.67
C LEU A 68 -3.85 -16.93 -4.98
N ALA A 69 -3.58 -17.87 -4.07
CA ALA A 69 -2.61 -18.95 -4.27
C ALA A 69 -2.98 -19.92 -5.41
N MET A 70 -4.23 -19.93 -5.87
CA MET A 70 -4.66 -20.70 -7.05
C MET A 70 -4.13 -20.11 -8.38
N GLY A 71 -3.57 -18.90 -8.36
CA GLY A 71 -2.94 -18.27 -9.52
C GLY A 71 -3.92 -17.63 -10.53
N HIS A 72 -5.23 -17.59 -10.24
CA HIS A 72 -6.22 -16.99 -11.15
C HIS A 72 -5.99 -15.48 -11.37
N PHE A 73 -5.30 -14.83 -10.45
CA PHE A 73 -4.99 -13.40 -10.50
C PHE A 73 -3.62 -13.08 -11.12
N ALA A 74 -2.86 -14.08 -11.58
CA ALA A 74 -1.55 -13.85 -12.19
C ALA A 74 -1.56 -12.80 -13.32
N PRO A 75 -2.52 -12.79 -14.27
CA PRO A 75 -2.53 -11.76 -15.32
C PRO A 75 -2.73 -10.33 -14.77
N PHE A 76 -3.45 -10.19 -13.65
CA PHE A 76 -3.63 -8.88 -13.01
C PHE A 76 -2.37 -8.45 -12.25
N VAL A 77 -1.67 -9.40 -11.62
CA VAL A 77 -0.38 -9.15 -10.97
C VAL A 77 0.63 -8.67 -12.00
N GLU A 78 0.75 -9.38 -13.12
CA GLU A 78 1.65 -9.01 -14.22
C GLU A 78 1.32 -7.60 -14.77
N ALA A 79 0.03 -7.29 -14.95
CA ALA A 79 -0.39 -5.97 -15.44
C ALA A 79 -0.08 -4.85 -14.44
N VAL A 80 -0.30 -5.06 -13.13
CA VAL A 80 0.03 -4.08 -12.10
C VAL A 80 1.54 -3.90 -12.00
N THR A 81 2.30 -5.00 -12.00
CA THR A 81 3.77 -4.98 -11.95
C THR A 81 4.35 -4.23 -13.15
N GLY A 82 3.87 -4.53 -14.37
CA GLY A 82 4.31 -3.84 -15.58
C GLY A 82 4.01 -2.33 -15.52
N ALA A 83 2.82 -1.94 -15.09
CA ALA A 83 2.47 -0.52 -14.94
C ALA A 83 3.34 0.20 -13.89
N VAL A 84 3.73 -0.48 -12.81
CA VAL A 84 4.67 0.08 -11.82
C VAL A 84 6.06 0.24 -12.42
N GLN A 85 6.54 -0.75 -13.20
CA GLN A 85 7.84 -0.66 -13.88
C GLN A 85 7.87 0.49 -14.89
N ASP A 86 6.84 0.62 -15.73
CA ASP A 86 6.70 1.71 -16.71
C ASP A 86 6.72 3.09 -16.02
N ALA A 87 6.04 3.23 -14.87
CA ALA A 87 6.00 4.45 -14.08
C ALA A 87 7.39 4.83 -13.54
N LEU A 88 8.13 3.85 -13.01
CA LEU A 88 9.49 4.07 -12.49
C LEU A 88 10.48 4.40 -13.61
N GLU A 89 10.40 3.71 -14.76
CA GLU A 89 11.24 4.02 -15.93
C GLU A 89 11.00 5.44 -16.42
N THR A 90 9.73 5.89 -16.50
CA THR A 90 9.36 7.25 -16.88
C THR A 90 9.93 8.29 -15.92
N GLN A 91 9.90 8.01 -14.62
CA GLN A 91 10.46 8.87 -13.59
C GLN A 91 11.99 8.96 -13.70
N ASP A 92 12.68 7.84 -13.83
CA ASP A 92 14.14 7.79 -14.01
C ASP A 92 14.60 8.55 -15.25
N GLU A 93 13.89 8.42 -16.37
CA GLU A 93 14.17 9.18 -17.60
C GLU A 93 14.02 10.69 -17.40
N ALA A 94 12.99 11.12 -16.67
CA ALA A 94 12.75 12.51 -16.36
C ALA A 94 13.81 13.10 -15.42
N GLU A 95 14.23 12.36 -14.40
CA GLU A 95 15.28 12.73 -13.46
C GLU A 95 16.63 12.85 -14.17
N HIS A 96 16.97 11.89 -15.01
CA HIS A 96 18.19 11.91 -15.82
C HIS A 96 18.21 13.11 -16.79
N ALA A 97 17.10 13.41 -17.46
CA ALA A 97 16.97 14.58 -18.33
C ALA A 97 17.11 15.90 -17.57
N ALA A 98 16.75 15.92 -16.29
CA ALA A 98 16.91 17.09 -15.40
C ALA A 98 18.32 17.18 -14.77
N GLY A 99 19.21 16.19 -15.00
CA GLY A 99 20.55 16.12 -14.41
C GLY A 99 20.55 15.76 -12.92
N LEU A 100 19.52 15.05 -12.47
CA LEU A 100 19.37 14.57 -11.08
C LEU A 100 19.79 13.09 -11.04
N ASP A 101 21.10 12.84 -11.03
CA ASP A 101 21.66 11.47 -11.09
C ASP A 101 21.72 10.76 -9.71
N GLU A 102 21.00 11.20 -8.71
CA GLU A 102 20.92 10.48 -7.42
C GLU A 102 19.92 9.32 -7.52
N HIS A 103 20.39 8.15 -7.94
CA HIS A 103 19.62 6.90 -7.86
C HIS A 103 19.33 6.50 -6.42
N THR A 104 18.21 6.90 -5.90
CA THR A 104 17.66 6.35 -4.67
C THR A 104 16.84 5.11 -4.99
N ALA A 105 16.96 4.05 -4.16
CA ALA A 105 16.14 2.85 -4.33
C ALA A 105 14.65 3.22 -4.31
N PRO A 106 13.86 2.86 -5.35
CA PRO A 106 12.48 3.27 -5.43
C PRO A 106 11.64 2.70 -4.28
N VAL A 107 10.67 3.49 -3.84
CA VAL A 107 9.74 3.13 -2.78
C VAL A 107 8.35 2.98 -3.34
N LEU A 108 7.78 1.80 -3.13
CA LEU A 108 6.43 1.44 -3.55
C LEU A 108 5.48 1.45 -2.35
N LEU A 109 4.27 1.94 -2.53
CA LEU A 109 3.19 1.81 -1.56
C LEU A 109 2.05 1.00 -2.18
N GLU A 110 1.60 -0.05 -1.50
CA GLU A 110 0.32 -0.69 -1.82
C GLU A 110 -0.71 -0.34 -0.75
N VAL A 111 -1.82 0.27 -1.17
CA VAL A 111 -2.94 0.64 -0.30
C VAL A 111 -4.01 -0.44 -0.35
N GLY A 112 -4.43 -0.93 0.83
CA GLY A 112 -5.28 -2.10 0.95
C GLY A 112 -4.54 -3.37 0.54
N ALA A 113 -3.27 -3.49 0.95
CA ALA A 113 -2.34 -4.52 0.51
C ALA A 113 -2.77 -5.95 0.87
N GLY A 114 -3.74 -6.12 1.77
CA GLY A 114 -4.22 -7.43 2.18
C GLY A 114 -3.08 -8.30 2.71
N THR A 115 -2.86 -9.44 2.05
CA THR A 115 -1.79 -10.37 2.40
C THR A 115 -0.44 -10.04 1.75
N GLY A 116 -0.36 -8.97 0.95
CA GLY A 116 0.85 -8.55 0.25
C GLY A 116 1.09 -9.25 -1.09
N TYR A 117 0.08 -9.88 -1.65
CA TYR A 117 0.20 -10.69 -2.85
C TYR A 117 0.72 -9.92 -4.06
N TYR A 118 0.19 -8.72 -4.34
CA TYR A 118 0.65 -7.88 -5.45
C TYR A 118 1.99 -7.23 -5.13
N LEU A 119 2.14 -6.62 -3.96
CA LEU A 119 3.36 -5.91 -3.57
C LEU A 119 4.59 -6.83 -3.57
N ALA A 120 4.47 -8.04 -3.03
CA ALA A 120 5.55 -9.01 -3.02
C ALA A 120 6.01 -9.37 -4.44
N HIS A 121 5.08 -9.67 -5.35
CA HIS A 121 5.37 -9.96 -6.76
C HIS A 121 6.05 -8.78 -7.48
N THR A 122 5.54 -7.58 -7.25
CA THR A 122 6.12 -6.36 -7.84
C THR A 122 7.54 -6.14 -7.35
N LEU A 123 7.80 -6.34 -6.06
CA LEU A 123 9.15 -6.22 -5.50
C LEU A 123 10.11 -7.30 -6.03
N ASP A 124 9.65 -8.53 -6.27
CA ASP A 124 10.48 -9.58 -6.89
C ASP A 124 10.95 -9.17 -8.30
N SER A 125 10.17 -8.34 -9.00
CA SER A 125 10.45 -7.90 -10.37
C SER A 125 11.27 -6.61 -10.46
N ILE A 126 11.46 -5.88 -9.36
CA ILE A 126 12.16 -4.58 -9.33
C ILE A 126 13.31 -4.66 -8.32
N GLU A 127 14.54 -4.74 -8.85
CA GLU A 127 15.72 -4.84 -8.01
C GLU A 127 15.91 -3.57 -7.15
N GLY A 128 16.28 -3.76 -5.89
CA GLY A 128 16.53 -2.66 -4.95
C GLY A 128 15.29 -1.95 -4.40
N ALA A 129 14.12 -2.08 -5.03
CA ALA A 129 12.89 -1.41 -4.56
C ALA A 129 12.52 -1.83 -3.13
N ARG A 130 11.95 -0.89 -2.37
CA ARG A 130 11.41 -1.11 -1.01
C ARG A 130 9.90 -0.94 -1.04
N GLY A 131 9.16 -1.73 -0.27
CA GLY A 131 7.71 -1.72 -0.25
C GLY A 131 7.11 -1.35 1.10
N VAL A 132 6.14 -0.45 1.08
CA VAL A 132 5.21 -0.21 2.20
C VAL A 132 3.88 -0.86 1.85
N GLY A 133 3.47 -1.85 2.62
CA GLY A 133 2.11 -2.38 2.51
C GLY A 133 1.23 -1.78 3.61
N LEU A 134 0.13 -1.14 3.22
CA LEU A 134 -0.82 -0.52 4.13
C LEU A 134 -2.16 -1.23 4.07
N ASP A 135 -2.65 -1.68 5.21
CA ASP A 135 -3.98 -2.28 5.34
C ASP A 135 -4.61 -1.89 6.67
N ILE A 136 -5.93 -1.85 6.73
CA ILE A 136 -6.65 -1.57 7.98
C ILE A 136 -6.81 -2.83 8.85
N SER A 137 -6.73 -4.03 8.26
CA SER A 137 -6.87 -5.30 8.95
C SER A 137 -5.57 -5.74 9.62
N THR A 138 -5.59 -5.88 10.94
CA THR A 138 -4.47 -6.48 11.68
C THR A 138 -4.28 -7.97 11.33
N HIS A 139 -5.33 -8.65 10.85
CA HIS A 139 -5.21 -10.03 10.37
C HIS A 139 -4.44 -10.09 9.06
N ALA A 140 -4.74 -9.21 8.12
CA ALA A 140 -4.02 -9.08 6.86
C ALA A 140 -2.55 -8.68 7.10
N ALA A 141 -2.31 -7.69 7.96
CA ALA A 141 -0.97 -7.20 8.27
C ALA A 141 0.00 -8.27 8.81
N LYS A 142 -0.51 -9.32 9.48
CA LYS A 142 0.30 -10.46 9.93
C LYS A 142 0.86 -11.29 8.77
N HIS A 143 0.13 -11.40 7.67
CA HIS A 143 0.55 -12.07 6.44
C HIS A 143 1.44 -11.15 5.63
N LEU A 144 1.02 -9.90 5.46
CA LEU A 144 1.76 -8.85 4.77
C LEU A 144 3.20 -8.68 5.30
N ALA A 145 3.38 -8.68 6.63
CA ALA A 145 4.70 -8.57 7.26
C ALA A 145 5.66 -9.73 6.93
N LYS A 146 5.15 -10.82 6.36
CA LYS A 146 5.91 -12.02 5.98
C LYS A 146 5.92 -12.25 4.46
N SER A 147 5.23 -11.42 3.70
CA SER A 147 5.04 -11.61 2.26
C SER A 147 6.35 -11.47 1.49
N HIS A 148 7.23 -10.55 1.91
CA HIS A 148 8.52 -10.31 1.28
C HIS A 148 9.49 -9.61 2.24
N GLU A 149 10.79 -9.87 2.12
CA GLU A 149 11.84 -9.32 3.02
C GLU A 149 11.95 -7.79 2.95
N ARG A 150 11.67 -7.19 1.79
CA ARG A 150 11.70 -5.75 1.54
C ARG A 150 10.36 -5.05 1.81
N VAL A 151 9.36 -5.76 2.35
CA VAL A 151 8.07 -5.17 2.75
C VAL A 151 8.11 -4.72 4.21
N GLY A 152 7.66 -3.50 4.45
CA GLY A 152 7.25 -3.02 5.75
C GLY A 152 5.71 -2.97 5.84
N ALA A 153 5.14 -3.65 6.83
CA ALA A 153 3.69 -3.75 7.01
C ALA A 153 3.19 -2.73 8.02
N VAL A 154 2.24 -1.90 7.59
CA VAL A 154 1.65 -0.81 8.39
C VAL A 154 0.13 -0.99 8.45
N VAL A 155 -0.41 -0.98 9.66
CA VAL A 155 -1.87 -0.92 9.86
C VAL A 155 -2.27 0.54 10.00
N ALA A 156 -3.06 1.03 9.05
CA ALA A 156 -3.57 2.40 9.03
C ALA A 156 -4.88 2.50 8.25
N ASP A 157 -5.62 3.57 8.46
CA ASP A 157 -6.86 3.86 7.74
C ASP A 157 -6.56 4.82 6.58
N VAL A 158 -6.86 4.40 5.35
CA VAL A 158 -6.60 5.20 4.14
C VAL A 158 -7.38 6.53 4.12
N TRP A 159 -8.50 6.60 4.82
CA TRP A 159 -9.32 7.82 4.90
C TRP A 159 -8.78 8.89 5.86
N GLU A 160 -7.80 8.53 6.68
CA GLU A 160 -7.11 9.46 7.58
C GLU A 160 -5.78 9.93 6.95
N ARG A 161 -5.03 10.77 7.69
CA ARG A 161 -3.66 11.09 7.30
C ARG A 161 -2.81 9.83 7.26
N LEU A 162 -2.24 9.52 6.11
CA LEU A 162 -1.34 8.38 5.96
C LEU A 162 -0.03 8.61 6.73
N PRO A 163 0.46 7.59 7.45
CA PRO A 163 1.69 7.68 8.23
C PRO A 163 2.95 7.58 7.36
N ILE A 164 2.96 8.36 6.29
CA ILE A 164 3.99 8.42 5.25
C ILE A 164 4.44 9.87 5.09
N ARG A 165 5.72 10.09 4.90
CA ARG A 165 6.29 11.40 4.64
C ARG A 165 5.84 11.97 3.30
N ASP A 166 5.83 13.30 3.20
CA ASP A 166 5.58 13.99 1.95
C ASP A 166 6.65 13.66 0.92
N ASN A 167 6.26 13.55 -0.35
CA ASN A 167 7.18 13.38 -1.50
C ASN A 167 8.17 12.20 -1.34
N SER A 168 7.70 11.05 -0.84
CA SER A 168 8.58 9.91 -0.51
C SER A 168 8.24 8.60 -1.23
N ILE A 169 7.13 8.55 -1.97
CA ILE A 169 6.65 7.35 -2.66
C ILE A 169 6.76 7.54 -4.17
N HIS A 170 7.41 6.62 -4.86
CA HIS A 170 7.65 6.67 -6.30
C HIS A 170 6.48 6.07 -7.10
N ALA A 171 5.85 5.02 -6.58
CA ALA A 171 4.62 4.48 -7.17
C ALA A 171 3.66 3.99 -6.09
N ILE A 172 2.36 4.29 -6.28
CA ILE A 172 1.28 3.82 -5.41
C ILE A 172 0.43 2.84 -6.21
N SER A 173 0.29 1.61 -5.72
CA SER A 173 -0.67 0.64 -6.25
C SER A 173 -1.92 0.57 -5.36
N VAL A 174 -3.09 0.55 -6.01
CA VAL A 174 -4.40 0.43 -5.36
C VAL A 174 -5.19 -0.65 -6.08
N VAL A 175 -5.24 -1.83 -5.50
CA VAL A 175 -5.90 -2.99 -6.10
C VAL A 175 -7.19 -3.29 -5.34
N PHE A 176 -8.33 -2.99 -5.96
CA PHE A 176 -9.69 -3.18 -5.39
C PHE A 176 -9.91 -2.53 -4.02
N ALA A 177 -9.13 -1.49 -3.69
CA ALA A 177 -9.13 -0.83 -2.40
C ALA A 177 -9.66 0.61 -2.46
N PRO A 178 -9.99 1.23 -1.31
CA PRO A 178 -10.33 2.64 -1.22
C PRO A 178 -9.17 3.55 -1.62
N ARG A 179 -9.47 4.81 -1.94
CA ARG A 179 -8.50 5.81 -2.41
C ARG A 179 -8.70 7.13 -1.68
N ASN A 180 -7.58 7.78 -1.35
CA ASN A 180 -7.55 9.12 -0.78
C ASN A 180 -6.64 10.00 -1.65
N PRO A 181 -7.16 10.63 -2.72
CA PRO A 181 -6.33 11.37 -3.69
C PRO A 181 -5.50 12.49 -3.08
N ALA A 182 -6.04 13.20 -2.07
CA ALA A 182 -5.32 14.28 -1.40
C ALA A 182 -4.06 13.77 -0.67
N GLU A 183 -4.17 12.62 0.01
CA GLU A 183 -3.03 11.99 0.66
C GLU A 183 -2.06 11.39 -0.36
N PHE A 184 -2.57 10.79 -1.43
CA PHE A 184 -1.71 10.27 -2.50
C PHE A 184 -0.88 11.38 -3.13
N GLN A 185 -1.50 12.52 -3.46
CA GLN A 185 -0.78 13.69 -3.96
C GLN A 185 0.29 14.20 -2.98
N ARG A 186 0.01 14.18 -1.68
CA ARG A 186 0.97 14.64 -0.65
C ARG A 186 2.20 13.75 -0.57
N ILE A 187 2.02 12.41 -0.63
CA ILE A 187 3.09 11.45 -0.37
C ILE A 187 3.88 11.05 -1.62
N LEU A 188 3.32 11.26 -2.82
CA LEU A 188 4.03 10.98 -4.07
C LEU A 188 5.25 11.87 -4.23
N ALA A 189 6.37 11.27 -4.58
CA ALA A 189 7.55 11.96 -5.06
C ALA A 189 7.25 12.71 -6.37
N PRO A 190 8.01 13.74 -6.73
CA PRO A 190 7.88 14.36 -8.04
C PRO A 190 8.00 13.33 -9.17
N GLY A 191 7.04 13.32 -10.08
CA GLY A 191 6.99 12.33 -11.17
C GLY A 191 6.43 10.97 -10.78
N GLY A 192 6.12 10.73 -9.48
CA GLY A 192 5.53 9.47 -9.03
C GLY A 192 4.09 9.29 -9.52
N GLU A 193 3.67 8.04 -9.68
CA GLU A 193 2.38 7.68 -10.28
C GLU A 193 1.50 6.83 -9.37
N VAL A 194 0.17 6.87 -9.64
CA VAL A 194 -0.83 6.02 -8.98
C VAL A 194 -1.39 5.00 -9.98
N ILE A 195 -1.16 3.73 -9.71
CA ILE A 195 -1.65 2.61 -10.51
C ILE A 195 -2.91 2.04 -9.83
N VAL A 196 -4.05 2.06 -10.53
CA VAL A 196 -5.33 1.62 -9.97
C VAL A 196 -5.91 0.44 -10.77
N LEU A 197 -6.08 -0.69 -10.09
CA LEU A 197 -6.87 -1.81 -10.61
C LEU A 197 -8.25 -1.80 -9.95
N THR A 198 -9.31 -1.63 -10.76
CA THR A 198 -10.70 -1.58 -10.28
C THR A 198 -11.64 -2.32 -11.23
N PRO A 199 -12.72 -2.97 -10.72
CA PRO A 199 -13.69 -3.61 -11.58
C PRO A 199 -14.49 -2.56 -12.37
N GLN A 200 -14.79 -2.89 -13.63
CA GLN A 200 -15.68 -2.10 -14.48
C GLN A 200 -17.14 -2.38 -14.16
N THR A 201 -18.02 -1.50 -14.64
CA THR A 201 -19.48 -1.72 -14.61
C THR A 201 -19.82 -3.04 -15.32
N GLY A 202 -20.69 -3.84 -14.73
CA GLY A 202 -21.07 -5.16 -15.25
C GLY A 202 -20.13 -6.31 -14.82
N HIS A 203 -19.07 -6.04 -14.06
CA HIS A 203 -18.17 -7.09 -13.55
C HIS A 203 -18.94 -8.09 -12.67
N LEU A 204 -18.91 -9.38 -13.04
CA LEU A 204 -19.60 -10.50 -12.39
C LEU A 204 -21.13 -10.36 -12.32
N ASP A 205 -21.77 -9.60 -13.22
CA ASP A 205 -23.23 -9.39 -13.22
C ASP A 205 -24.00 -10.71 -13.31
N GLU A 206 -23.51 -11.69 -14.08
CA GLU A 206 -24.10 -13.01 -14.22
C GLU A 206 -24.07 -13.84 -12.92
N LEU A 207 -23.21 -13.49 -11.97
CA LEU A 207 -23.09 -14.17 -10.67
C LEU A 207 -23.83 -13.45 -9.55
N ARG A 208 -24.29 -12.22 -9.77
CA ARG A 208 -24.92 -11.39 -8.74
C ARG A 208 -26.17 -12.03 -8.15
N GLU A 209 -27.11 -12.42 -9.01
CA GLU A 209 -28.38 -13.02 -8.59
C GLU A 209 -28.18 -14.42 -7.99
N PRO A 210 -27.44 -15.37 -8.64
CA PRO A 210 -27.29 -16.72 -8.09
C PRO A 210 -26.47 -16.79 -6.79
N LEU A 211 -25.53 -15.87 -6.58
CA LEU A 211 -24.63 -15.89 -5.41
C LEU A 211 -24.93 -14.79 -4.38
N GLY A 212 -25.87 -13.88 -4.66
CA GLY A 212 -26.20 -12.77 -3.76
C GLY A 212 -25.04 -11.79 -3.54
N ILE A 213 -24.14 -11.65 -4.51
CA ILE A 213 -22.99 -10.75 -4.39
C ILE A 213 -23.37 -9.30 -4.74
N LEU A 214 -22.64 -8.35 -4.14
CA LEU A 214 -22.81 -6.93 -4.43
C LEU A 214 -22.28 -6.60 -5.83
N GLY A 215 -23.02 -5.75 -6.54
CA GLY A 215 -22.56 -5.24 -7.83
C GLY A 215 -21.60 -4.07 -7.72
N VAL A 216 -20.94 -3.75 -8.82
CA VAL A 216 -20.17 -2.53 -8.96
C VAL A 216 -21.13 -1.35 -9.09
N GLU A 217 -20.92 -0.28 -8.31
CA GLU A 217 -21.71 0.94 -8.42
C GLU A 217 -21.55 1.58 -9.80
N GLU A 218 -22.66 2.05 -10.36
CA GLU A 218 -22.64 2.84 -11.60
C GLU A 218 -21.79 4.11 -11.41
N GLY A 219 -21.04 4.49 -12.44
CA GLY A 219 -20.20 5.68 -12.44
C GLY A 219 -18.95 5.59 -11.54
N LYS A 220 -18.57 4.38 -11.07
CA LYS A 220 -17.37 4.21 -10.24
C LYS A 220 -16.08 4.58 -10.99
N VAL A 221 -16.00 4.22 -12.26
CA VAL A 221 -14.83 4.52 -13.12
C VAL A 221 -14.80 6.00 -13.48
N GLU A 222 -15.93 6.61 -13.80
CA GLU A 222 -16.04 8.04 -14.08
C GLU A 222 -15.65 8.90 -12.88
N ARG A 223 -16.09 8.49 -11.66
CA ARG A 223 -15.69 9.15 -10.42
C ARG A 223 -14.17 9.01 -10.17
N LEU A 224 -13.57 7.88 -10.56
CA LEU A 224 -12.14 7.69 -10.46
C LEU A 224 -11.39 8.72 -11.30
N TYR A 225 -11.77 8.89 -12.58
CA TYR A 225 -11.15 9.89 -13.47
C TYR A 225 -11.39 11.34 -13.01
N ALA A 226 -12.48 11.62 -12.33
CA ALA A 226 -12.78 12.95 -11.81
C ALA A 226 -11.99 13.32 -10.53
N CYS A 227 -11.40 12.34 -9.86
CA CYS A 227 -10.65 12.51 -8.60
C CYS A 227 -9.12 12.44 -8.77
N LEU A 228 -8.64 12.06 -9.95
CA LEU A 228 -7.23 12.04 -10.34
C LEU A 228 -6.88 13.28 -11.17
#